data_a04bccb660726e8c3f3ad5388bfcaa16
#
_entry.id   a04bccb660726e8c3f3ad5388bfcaa16
#
_cell.length_a   1.000
_cell.length_b   1.000
_cell.length_c   1.000
_cell.angle_alpha   90.00
_cell.angle_beta   90.00
_cell.angle_gamma   90.00
#
_symmetry.space_group_name_H-M   'P 1'
#
loop_
_entity.id
_entity.type
_entity.pdbx_description
1 polymer ?
#
loop_
_entity_poly.entity_id
_entity_poly.type
_entity_poly.pdbx_seq_one_letter_code
_entity_poly.pdbx_strand_id
1 'polypeptide(L)'
;MSELPLFPLQTVLMPDGLLALRVFEPRYVDMVARCMRGANRFGVVAIREGAEVGAATTYDYGTSAEIVDWHQEPGSLLGILAVGREPFHLLTTRREQDGLYVGSVEWLEHVPSPKLAPAHEPLAALLKRLVESVPMYQNVAAPLDDAAWVAGRLVELLPFSLELKQSLLETRDPLARLERIAAALEPRQTG
;
A
#
# COMPACT_ATOMS: atom_id res chain seq x y z
N MET A 1 -6.15 -16.16 -12.84
CA MET A 1 -6.50 -16.03 -11.40
C MET A 1 -5.35 -16.59 -10.60
N SER A 2 -4.90 -15.87 -9.59
CA SER A 2 -3.80 -16.29 -8.71
C SER A 2 -4.29 -16.27 -7.27
N GLU A 3 -3.81 -17.21 -6.45
CA GLU A 3 -4.05 -17.17 -5.01
C GLU A 3 -2.94 -16.38 -4.32
N LEU A 4 -3.33 -15.54 -3.35
CA LEU A 4 -2.41 -14.68 -2.62
C LEU A 4 -2.79 -14.69 -1.13
N PRO A 5 -1.84 -14.96 -0.21
CA PRO A 5 -2.10 -14.74 1.21
C PRO A 5 -2.30 -13.25 1.46
N LEU A 6 -3.26 -12.89 2.30
CA LEU A 6 -3.64 -11.50 2.53
C LEU A 6 -3.23 -11.02 3.91
N PHE A 7 -2.82 -9.77 3.96
CA PHE A 7 -2.57 -9.02 5.18
C PHE A 7 -3.51 -7.81 5.24
N PRO A 8 -4.66 -7.91 5.93
CA PRO A 8 -5.55 -6.79 6.13
C PRO A 8 -4.92 -5.74 7.06
N LEU A 9 -4.93 -4.47 6.66
CA LEU A 9 -4.34 -3.35 7.41
C LEU A 9 -5.27 -2.14 7.45
N GLN A 10 -5.09 -1.27 8.44
CA GLN A 10 -5.75 0.04 8.53
C GLN A 10 -5.07 1.10 7.64
N THR A 11 -4.46 0.68 6.56
CA THR A 11 -3.81 1.55 5.57
C THR A 11 -3.88 0.94 4.19
N VAL A 12 -3.59 1.74 3.17
CA VAL A 12 -3.37 1.26 1.80
C VAL A 12 -1.87 1.20 1.52
N LEU A 13 -1.47 0.26 0.68
CA LEU A 13 -0.14 0.21 0.07
C LEU A 13 -0.27 0.59 -1.40
N MET A 14 0.48 1.60 -1.82
CA MET A 14 0.55 1.97 -3.24
C MET A 14 1.68 1.20 -3.93
N PRO A 15 1.63 1.00 -5.26
CA PRO A 15 2.79 0.52 -6.01
C PRO A 15 4.03 1.36 -5.69
N ASP A 16 5.19 0.71 -5.57
CA ASP A 16 6.49 1.28 -5.16
C ASP A 16 6.53 1.89 -3.74
N GLY A 17 5.46 1.73 -2.95
CA GLY A 17 5.40 2.14 -1.57
C GLY A 17 6.20 1.23 -0.64
N LEU A 18 6.78 1.82 0.39
CA LEU A 18 7.48 1.09 1.45
C LEU A 18 6.52 0.79 2.60
N LEU A 19 6.51 -0.45 3.04
CA LEU A 19 5.71 -0.91 4.16
C LEU A 19 6.59 -1.63 5.19
N ALA A 20 6.80 -1.00 6.33
CA ALA A 20 7.47 -1.62 7.47
C ALA A 20 6.42 -2.21 8.41
N LEU A 21 6.51 -3.49 8.71
CA LEU A 21 5.60 -4.21 9.61
C LEU A 21 6.35 -4.87 10.74
N ARG A 22 5.72 -4.89 11.92
CA ARG A 22 6.10 -5.73 13.05
C ARG A 22 5.09 -6.86 13.17
N VAL A 23 5.54 -8.05 12.85
CA VAL A 23 4.70 -9.24 12.77
C VAL A 23 4.88 -10.06 14.04
N PHE A 24 3.79 -10.30 14.76
CA PHE A 24 3.78 -11.06 16.03
C PHE A 24 2.71 -12.16 16.05
N GLU A 25 1.65 -12.04 15.24
CA GLU A 25 0.63 -13.07 15.18
C GLU A 25 1.17 -14.32 14.46
N PRO A 26 1.02 -15.54 15.02
CA PRO A 26 1.57 -16.76 14.45
C PRO A 26 1.19 -16.97 12.97
N ARG A 27 -0.08 -16.72 12.59
CA ARG A 27 -0.55 -16.84 11.20
C ARG A 27 0.24 -15.98 10.21
N TYR A 28 0.64 -14.78 10.61
CA TYR A 28 1.42 -13.88 9.75
C TYR A 28 2.91 -14.18 9.80
N VAL A 29 3.44 -14.65 10.93
CA VAL A 29 4.82 -15.17 11.00
C VAL A 29 4.98 -16.36 10.07
N ASP A 30 4.03 -17.29 10.08
CA ASP A 30 4.03 -18.47 9.20
C ASP A 30 3.81 -18.07 7.74
N MET A 31 2.98 -17.06 7.47
CA MET A 31 2.80 -16.49 6.13
C MET A 31 4.12 -15.93 5.60
N VAL A 32 4.81 -15.09 6.38
CA VAL A 32 6.12 -14.53 5.98
C VAL A 32 7.12 -15.66 5.71
N ALA A 33 7.20 -16.67 6.59
CA ALA A 33 8.08 -17.82 6.37
C ALA A 33 7.73 -18.61 5.10
N ARG A 34 6.44 -18.71 4.75
CA ARG A 34 5.98 -19.31 3.47
C ARG A 34 6.38 -18.44 2.26
N CYS A 35 6.15 -17.14 2.36
CA CYS A 35 6.53 -16.18 1.32
C CYS A 35 8.03 -16.24 1.02
N MET A 36 8.88 -16.25 2.06
CA MET A 36 10.34 -16.30 1.91
C MET A 36 10.86 -17.59 1.21
N ARG A 37 10.10 -18.68 1.26
CA ARG A 37 10.43 -19.94 0.56
C ARG A 37 9.87 -20.03 -0.85
N GLY A 38 8.98 -19.12 -1.23
CA GLY A 38 8.26 -19.14 -2.50
C GLY A 38 8.36 -17.85 -3.29
N ALA A 39 7.20 -17.29 -3.66
CA ALA A 39 7.11 -16.09 -4.49
C ALA A 39 7.50 -14.77 -3.76
N ASN A 40 7.82 -14.83 -2.48
CA ASN A 40 8.19 -13.69 -1.62
C ASN A 40 7.14 -12.57 -1.56
N ARG A 41 5.85 -12.90 -1.77
CA ARG A 41 4.76 -11.92 -1.90
C ARG A 41 3.54 -12.29 -1.08
N PHE A 42 2.85 -11.23 -0.59
CA PHE A 42 1.52 -11.29 0.00
C PHE A 42 0.69 -10.10 -0.48
N GLY A 43 -0.62 -10.12 -0.31
CA GLY A 43 -1.51 -9.01 -0.66
C GLY A 43 -1.82 -8.13 0.54
N VAL A 44 -1.67 -6.82 0.38
CA VAL A 44 -2.16 -5.83 1.33
C VAL A 44 -3.52 -5.35 0.88
N VAL A 45 -4.51 -5.45 1.77
CA VAL A 45 -5.89 -4.98 1.55
C VAL A 45 -6.30 -4.10 2.73
N ALA A 46 -6.96 -2.99 2.44
CA ALA A 46 -7.44 -2.11 3.50
C ALA A 46 -8.67 -2.71 4.19
N ILE A 47 -8.74 -2.58 5.51
CA ILE A 47 -9.89 -3.00 6.31
C ILE A 47 -11.02 -1.99 6.14
N ARG A 48 -12.19 -2.46 5.70
CA ARG A 48 -13.40 -1.64 5.63
C ARG A 48 -14.17 -1.63 6.94
N GLU A 49 -14.28 -2.79 7.59
CA GLU A 49 -14.94 -2.94 8.88
C GLU A 49 -14.19 -3.95 9.73
N GLY A 50 -14.12 -3.71 11.03
CA GLY A 50 -13.37 -4.55 11.98
C GLY A 50 -12.01 -3.97 12.35
N ALA A 51 -11.09 -4.86 12.74
CA ALA A 51 -9.74 -4.48 13.16
C ALA A 51 -8.69 -5.45 12.60
N GLU A 52 -7.41 -5.09 12.69
CA GLU A 52 -6.30 -5.94 12.25
C GLU A 52 -6.24 -7.25 13.04
N VAL A 53 -6.65 -7.19 14.30
CA VAL A 53 -6.80 -8.38 15.16
C VAL A 53 -8.26 -8.80 15.19
N GLY A 54 -8.56 -10.04 14.75
CA GLY A 54 -9.91 -10.60 14.74
C GLY A 54 -10.50 -10.77 13.35
N ALA A 55 -11.83 -10.63 13.25
CA ALA A 55 -12.54 -10.70 11.99
C ALA A 55 -12.61 -9.30 11.36
N ALA A 56 -12.30 -9.21 10.09
CA ALA A 56 -12.36 -7.98 9.32
C ALA A 56 -13.01 -8.23 7.95
N THR A 57 -13.76 -7.25 7.45
CA THR A 57 -14.10 -7.15 6.04
C THR A 57 -13.13 -6.17 5.38
N THR A 58 -12.77 -6.45 4.16
CA THR A 58 -11.78 -5.65 3.42
C THR A 58 -12.40 -4.99 2.21
N TYR A 59 -11.71 -4.00 1.66
CA TYR A 59 -11.97 -3.53 0.32
C TYR A 59 -11.52 -4.57 -0.71
N ASP A 60 -12.08 -4.47 -1.92
CA ASP A 60 -11.85 -5.44 -2.99
C ASP A 60 -10.63 -5.08 -3.87
N TYR A 61 -9.97 -3.96 -3.62
CA TYR A 61 -8.74 -3.57 -4.30
C TYR A 61 -7.59 -3.51 -3.31
N GLY A 62 -6.47 -4.08 -3.69
CA GLY A 62 -5.24 -4.10 -2.89
C GLY A 62 -3.99 -4.04 -3.75
N THR A 63 -2.84 -4.10 -3.10
CA THR A 63 -1.52 -4.12 -3.75
C THR A 63 -0.73 -5.30 -3.22
N SER A 64 -0.07 -6.05 -4.10
CA SER A 64 0.88 -7.07 -3.69
C SER A 64 2.10 -6.43 -3.05
N ALA A 65 2.60 -7.02 -1.99
CA ALA A 65 3.78 -6.59 -1.26
C ALA A 65 4.87 -7.64 -1.39
N GLU A 66 6.05 -7.23 -1.86
CA GLU A 66 7.23 -8.07 -1.94
C GLU A 66 8.12 -7.80 -0.72
N ILE A 67 8.47 -8.84 0.05
CA ILE A 67 9.38 -8.73 1.19
C ILE A 67 10.80 -8.52 0.65
N VAL A 68 11.40 -7.38 0.96
CA VAL A 68 12.75 -7.00 0.50
C VAL A 68 13.78 -7.06 1.61
N ASP A 69 13.36 -6.99 2.88
CA ASP A 69 14.24 -7.13 4.04
C ASP A 69 13.47 -7.67 5.23
N TRP A 70 14.16 -8.31 6.15
CA TRP A 70 13.60 -8.79 7.40
C TRP A 70 14.65 -8.88 8.50
N HIS A 71 14.24 -8.71 9.74
CA HIS A 71 15.09 -8.86 10.92
C HIS A 71 14.29 -9.36 12.11
N GLN A 72 14.97 -10.04 13.00
CA GLN A 72 14.36 -10.46 14.24
C GLN A 72 14.52 -9.37 15.31
N GLU A 73 13.42 -8.95 15.88
CA GLU A 73 13.40 -7.98 17.00
C GLU A 73 13.34 -8.72 18.35
N PRO A 74 13.69 -8.03 19.47
CA PRO A 74 13.53 -8.59 20.81
C PRO A 74 12.09 -9.02 21.09
N GLY A 75 11.91 -10.14 21.84
CA GLY A 75 10.58 -10.65 22.18
C GLY A 75 9.91 -11.48 21.09
N SER A 76 10.68 -12.10 20.21
CA SER A 76 10.18 -12.94 19.08
C SER A 76 9.33 -12.18 18.05
N LEU A 77 9.47 -10.87 17.99
CA LEU A 77 8.87 -10.05 16.93
C LEU A 77 9.66 -10.17 15.63
N LEU A 78 8.95 -10.24 14.53
CA LEU A 78 9.55 -10.25 13.19
C LEU A 78 9.32 -8.91 12.53
N GLY A 79 10.38 -8.13 12.33
CA GLY A 79 10.36 -6.93 11.50
C GLY A 79 10.51 -7.31 10.03
N ILE A 80 9.65 -6.79 9.17
CA ILE A 80 9.77 -6.92 7.72
C ILE A 80 9.68 -5.55 7.05
N LEU A 81 10.43 -5.40 5.96
CA LEU A 81 10.26 -4.31 5.01
C LEU A 81 9.75 -4.91 3.70
N ALA A 82 8.63 -4.40 3.23
CA ALA A 82 8.05 -4.80 1.96
C ALA A 82 7.89 -3.61 1.03
N VAL A 83 7.85 -3.88 -0.26
CA VAL A 83 7.62 -2.90 -1.33
C VAL A 83 6.33 -3.27 -2.06
N GLY A 84 5.45 -2.30 -2.26
CA GLY A 84 4.27 -2.45 -3.09
C GLY A 84 4.64 -2.75 -4.54
N ARG A 85 3.96 -3.73 -5.13
CA ARG A 85 4.16 -4.15 -6.51
C ARG A 85 2.88 -3.98 -7.32
N GLU A 86 2.37 -5.05 -7.89
CA GLU A 86 1.20 -5.00 -8.75
C GLU A 86 -0.09 -4.80 -7.93
N PRO A 87 -0.94 -3.87 -8.32
CA PRO A 87 -2.29 -3.78 -7.78
C PRO A 87 -3.15 -4.94 -8.30
N PHE A 88 -4.14 -5.33 -7.49
CA PHE A 88 -5.06 -6.40 -7.84
C PHE A 88 -6.51 -6.10 -7.43
N HIS A 89 -7.43 -6.80 -8.08
CA HIS A 89 -8.83 -6.90 -7.68
C HIS A 89 -9.05 -8.24 -6.96
N LEU A 90 -9.59 -8.19 -5.75
CA LEU A 90 -9.90 -9.34 -4.92
C LEU A 90 -11.28 -9.89 -5.31
N LEU A 91 -11.30 -11.10 -5.88
CA LEU A 91 -12.52 -11.73 -6.36
C LEU A 91 -13.25 -12.51 -5.26
N THR A 92 -12.50 -13.28 -4.49
CA THR A 92 -13.02 -14.06 -3.36
C THR A 92 -11.99 -14.14 -2.25
N THR A 93 -12.48 -14.36 -1.04
CA THR A 93 -11.63 -14.54 0.15
C THR A 93 -12.06 -15.80 0.89
N ARG A 94 -11.09 -16.61 1.30
CA ARG A 94 -11.31 -17.71 2.25
C ARG A 94 -10.40 -17.53 3.47
N ARG A 95 -10.83 -18.08 4.60
CA ARG A 95 -10.03 -18.11 5.82
C ARG A 95 -9.50 -19.52 6.04
N GLU A 96 -8.19 -19.66 6.23
CA GLU A 96 -7.54 -20.93 6.55
C GLU A 96 -7.75 -21.34 8.03
N GLN A 97 -7.38 -22.55 8.40
CA GLN A 97 -7.56 -23.07 9.76
C GLN A 97 -6.76 -22.29 10.80
N ASP A 98 -5.60 -21.75 10.43
CA ASP A 98 -4.77 -20.88 11.27
C ASP A 98 -5.32 -19.44 11.37
N GLY A 99 -6.39 -19.15 10.63
CA GLY A 99 -7.03 -17.84 10.58
C GLY A 99 -6.46 -16.90 9.53
N LEU A 100 -5.50 -17.32 8.71
CA LEU A 100 -4.97 -16.54 7.60
C LEU A 100 -6.03 -16.36 6.51
N TYR A 101 -6.14 -15.15 5.97
CA TYR A 101 -6.96 -14.90 4.79
C TYR A 101 -6.15 -15.20 3.52
N VAL A 102 -6.77 -15.89 2.58
CA VAL A 102 -6.23 -16.13 1.24
C VAL A 102 -7.24 -15.67 0.23
N GLY A 103 -6.82 -14.83 -0.70
CA GLY A 103 -7.66 -14.27 -1.74
C GLY A 103 -7.38 -14.89 -3.10
N SER A 104 -8.45 -15.11 -3.90
CA SER A 104 -8.33 -15.26 -5.34
C SER A 104 -8.31 -13.88 -5.96
N VAL A 105 -7.27 -13.55 -6.70
CA VAL A 105 -7.04 -12.21 -7.22
C VAL A 105 -6.93 -12.18 -8.75
N GLU A 106 -7.35 -11.07 -9.31
CA GLU A 106 -7.13 -10.69 -10.69
C GLU A 106 -6.12 -9.53 -10.70
N TRP A 107 -4.97 -9.74 -11.37
CA TRP A 107 -3.96 -8.70 -11.50
C TRP A 107 -4.46 -7.60 -12.42
N LEU A 108 -4.28 -6.37 -11.98
CA LEU A 108 -4.64 -5.23 -12.79
C LEU A 108 -3.51 -4.89 -13.76
N GLU A 109 -3.86 -4.51 -14.98
CA GLU A 109 -2.88 -4.12 -15.99
C GLU A 109 -1.99 -2.97 -15.50
N HIS A 110 -0.74 -3.01 -15.87
CA HIS A 110 0.19 -1.91 -15.60
C HIS A 110 -0.23 -0.67 -16.38
N VAL A 111 -0.41 0.45 -15.66
CA VAL A 111 -0.62 1.76 -16.28
C VAL A 111 0.73 2.47 -16.33
N PRO A 112 1.24 2.80 -17.53
CA PRO A 112 2.49 3.54 -17.64
C PRO A 112 2.42 4.87 -16.89
N SER A 113 3.50 5.21 -16.19
CA SER A 113 3.58 6.50 -15.52
C SER A 113 3.99 7.59 -16.49
N PRO A 114 3.16 8.63 -16.68
CA PRO A 114 3.59 9.80 -17.42
C PRO A 114 4.56 10.65 -16.60
N LYS A 115 5.31 11.53 -17.27
CA LYS A 115 6.04 12.57 -16.58
C LYS A 115 5.10 13.51 -15.86
N LEU A 116 5.55 14.02 -14.72
CA LEU A 116 4.80 14.99 -13.96
C LEU A 116 4.56 16.26 -14.79
N ALA A 117 3.30 16.67 -14.91
CA ALA A 117 2.95 17.90 -15.60
C ALA A 117 3.30 19.14 -14.74
N PRO A 118 3.66 20.29 -15.35
CA PRO A 118 3.97 21.53 -14.63
C PRO A 118 2.90 21.95 -13.61
N ALA A 119 1.64 21.70 -13.92
CA ALA A 119 0.52 21.99 -13.02
C ALA A 119 0.60 21.24 -11.68
N HIS A 120 1.32 20.11 -11.61
CA HIS A 120 1.47 19.28 -10.42
C HIS A 120 2.82 19.47 -9.69
N GLU A 121 3.71 20.37 -10.17
CA GLU A 121 4.98 20.67 -9.49
C GLU A 121 4.81 21.07 -7.99
N PRO A 122 3.76 21.81 -7.59
CA PRO A 122 3.54 22.08 -6.18
C PRO A 122 3.32 20.84 -5.32
N LEU A 123 2.70 19.79 -5.89
CA LEU A 123 2.50 18.49 -5.21
C LEU A 123 3.84 17.74 -5.06
N ALA A 124 4.70 17.77 -6.07
CA ALA A 124 6.04 17.20 -5.99
C ALA A 124 6.90 17.94 -4.94
N ALA A 125 6.80 19.26 -4.87
CA ALA A 125 7.50 20.06 -3.87
C ALA A 125 7.00 19.77 -2.44
N LEU A 126 5.71 19.55 -2.27
CA LEU A 126 5.12 19.09 -1.01
C LEU A 126 5.67 17.70 -0.65
N LEU A 127 5.63 16.75 -1.59
CA LEU A 127 6.12 15.39 -1.37
C LEU A 127 7.59 15.38 -1.00
N LYS A 128 8.43 16.16 -1.67
CA LYS A 128 9.87 16.28 -1.34
C LYS A 128 10.10 16.56 0.15
N ARG A 129 9.38 17.53 0.70
CA ARG A 129 9.47 17.86 2.12
C ARG A 129 8.98 16.74 3.04
N LEU A 130 7.94 16.00 2.61
CA LEU A 130 7.41 14.87 3.39
C LEU A 130 8.41 13.71 3.43
N VAL A 131 8.97 13.29 2.29
CA VAL A 131 9.90 12.16 2.25
C VAL A 131 11.21 12.44 2.97
N GLU A 132 11.68 13.69 2.98
CA GLU A 132 12.86 14.11 3.75
C GLU A 132 12.65 13.92 5.27
N SER A 133 11.43 13.97 5.76
CA SER A 133 11.10 13.78 7.17
C SER A 133 10.85 12.32 7.57
N VAL A 134 10.74 11.41 6.61
CA VAL A 134 10.42 9.99 6.85
C VAL A 134 11.67 9.12 6.71
N PRO A 135 12.18 8.52 7.81
CA PRO A 135 13.46 7.81 7.81
C PRO A 135 13.57 6.71 6.73
N MET A 136 12.49 5.96 6.46
CA MET A 136 12.51 4.87 5.49
C MET A 136 12.73 5.35 4.03
N TYR A 137 12.53 6.63 3.74
CA TYR A 137 12.75 7.19 2.41
C TYR A 137 14.09 7.92 2.24
N GLN A 138 14.89 8.10 3.31
CA GLN A 138 16.14 8.88 3.26
C GLN A 138 17.18 8.31 2.28
N ASN A 139 17.15 6.99 2.04
CA ASN A 139 18.09 6.31 1.13
C ASN A 139 17.40 5.78 -0.14
N VAL A 140 16.18 6.23 -0.42
CA VAL A 140 15.41 5.81 -1.60
C VAL A 140 15.45 6.93 -2.63
N ALA A 141 15.75 6.56 -3.88
CA ALA A 141 15.63 7.50 -4.97
C ALA A 141 14.18 8.00 -5.08
N ALA A 142 14.02 9.32 -5.11
CA ALA A 142 12.70 9.96 -5.18
C ALA A 142 12.51 10.53 -6.61
N PRO A 143 11.88 9.78 -7.54
CA PRO A 143 11.63 10.26 -8.89
C PRO A 143 10.47 11.28 -8.88
N LEU A 144 10.78 12.52 -8.50
CA LEU A 144 9.79 13.60 -8.37
C LEU A 144 9.22 14.08 -9.72
N ASP A 145 9.76 13.61 -10.83
CA ASP A 145 9.25 13.82 -12.18
C ASP A 145 8.32 12.69 -12.68
N ASP A 146 8.11 11.65 -11.87
CA ASP A 146 7.21 10.53 -12.16
C ASP A 146 5.85 10.74 -11.48
N ALA A 147 4.78 10.87 -12.30
CA ALA A 147 3.45 11.19 -11.79
C ALA A 147 2.85 10.07 -10.92
N ALA A 148 3.09 8.80 -11.24
CA ALA A 148 2.55 7.69 -10.48
C ALA A 148 3.25 7.58 -9.11
N TRP A 149 4.58 7.75 -9.09
CA TRP A 149 5.35 7.72 -7.85
C TRP A 149 4.95 8.87 -6.92
N VAL A 150 4.88 10.11 -7.46
CA VAL A 150 4.46 11.29 -6.70
C VAL A 150 3.05 11.10 -6.13
N ALA A 151 2.08 10.70 -6.96
CA ALA A 151 0.72 10.45 -6.51
C ALA A 151 0.65 9.34 -5.44
N GLY A 152 1.34 8.22 -5.66
CA GLY A 152 1.36 7.10 -4.73
C GLY A 152 1.90 7.50 -3.35
N ARG A 153 3.04 8.17 -3.30
CA ARG A 153 3.63 8.59 -2.02
C ARG A 153 2.79 9.64 -1.30
N LEU A 154 2.16 10.55 -2.02
CA LEU A 154 1.23 11.52 -1.41
C LEU A 154 0.01 10.81 -0.78
N VAL A 155 -0.56 9.78 -1.43
CA VAL A 155 -1.65 8.97 -0.85
C VAL A 155 -1.23 8.35 0.47
N GLU A 156 -0.02 7.80 0.56
CA GLU A 156 0.47 7.12 1.76
C GLU A 156 0.81 8.10 2.89
N LEU A 157 1.50 9.19 2.57
CA LEU A 157 2.10 10.10 3.56
C LEU A 157 1.16 11.19 4.05
N LEU A 158 0.15 11.57 3.25
CA LEU A 158 -0.82 12.58 3.69
C LEU A 158 -1.85 11.98 4.66
N PRO A 159 -2.35 12.77 5.63
CA PRO A 159 -3.31 12.33 6.63
C PRO A 159 -4.75 12.25 6.08
N PHE A 160 -4.91 11.59 4.93
CA PHE A 160 -6.21 11.32 4.36
C PHE A 160 -6.95 10.21 5.13
N SER A 161 -8.28 10.25 5.08
CA SER A 161 -9.08 9.12 5.59
C SER A 161 -8.79 7.84 4.81
N LEU A 162 -9.02 6.68 5.43
CA LEU A 162 -8.78 5.39 4.78
C LEU A 162 -9.64 5.23 3.52
N GLU A 163 -10.88 5.71 3.55
CA GLU A 163 -11.80 5.68 2.41
C GLU A 163 -11.26 6.50 1.24
N LEU A 164 -10.70 7.69 1.51
CA LEU A 164 -10.08 8.51 0.47
C LEU A 164 -8.83 7.83 -0.09
N LYS A 165 -7.96 7.31 0.77
CA LYS A 165 -6.77 6.56 0.35
C LYS A 165 -7.14 5.36 -0.53
N GLN A 166 -8.15 4.60 -0.14
CA GLN A 166 -8.66 3.46 -0.91
C GLN A 166 -9.21 3.91 -2.27
N SER A 167 -10.05 4.93 -2.30
CA SER A 167 -10.58 5.50 -3.53
C SER A 167 -9.48 6.04 -4.47
N LEU A 168 -8.38 6.55 -3.92
CA LEU A 168 -7.21 6.99 -4.68
C LEU A 168 -6.39 5.79 -5.19
N LEU A 169 -6.31 4.68 -4.46
CA LEU A 169 -5.71 3.43 -4.96
C LEU A 169 -6.48 2.90 -6.18
N GLU A 170 -7.82 2.92 -6.13
CA GLU A 170 -8.70 2.50 -7.22
C GLU A 170 -8.63 3.42 -8.45
N THR A 171 -8.20 4.68 -8.27
CA THR A 171 -7.97 5.61 -9.39
C THR A 171 -6.71 5.23 -10.14
N ARG A 172 -6.85 4.50 -11.26
CA ARG A 172 -5.75 3.88 -12.01
C ARG A 172 -4.84 4.90 -12.71
N ASP A 173 -5.42 5.96 -13.28
CA ASP A 173 -4.69 7.02 -13.96
C ASP A 173 -3.93 7.90 -12.96
N PRO A 174 -2.59 7.99 -13.07
CA PRO A 174 -1.78 8.81 -12.17
C PRO A 174 -2.10 10.30 -12.20
N LEU A 175 -2.44 10.86 -13.35
CA LEU A 175 -2.79 12.28 -13.46
C LEU A 175 -4.14 12.57 -12.81
N ALA A 176 -5.15 11.75 -13.08
CA ALA A 176 -6.45 11.86 -12.41
C ALA A 176 -6.32 11.70 -10.88
N ARG A 177 -5.42 10.83 -10.43
CA ARG A 177 -5.12 10.68 -9.00
C ARG A 177 -4.50 11.96 -8.42
N LEU A 178 -3.54 12.60 -9.11
CA LEU A 178 -2.95 13.87 -8.69
C LEU A 178 -3.98 15.00 -8.63
N GLU A 179 -4.88 15.09 -9.61
CA GLU A 179 -5.98 16.07 -9.61
C GLU A 179 -6.90 15.88 -8.40
N ARG A 180 -7.26 14.65 -8.06
CA ARG A 180 -8.05 14.33 -6.88
C ARG A 180 -7.33 14.66 -5.57
N ILE A 181 -6.01 14.44 -5.51
CA ILE A 181 -5.19 14.81 -4.36
C ILE A 181 -5.16 16.34 -4.21
N ALA A 182 -4.94 17.08 -5.32
CA ALA A 182 -4.95 18.53 -5.31
C ALA A 182 -6.30 19.07 -4.77
N ALA A 183 -7.41 18.58 -5.31
CA ALA A 183 -8.75 18.94 -4.86
C ALA A 183 -9.00 18.63 -3.36
N ALA A 184 -8.45 17.51 -2.86
CA ALA A 184 -8.59 17.14 -1.44
C ALA A 184 -7.75 18.03 -0.50
N LEU A 185 -6.71 18.71 -1.02
CA LEU A 185 -5.86 19.64 -0.27
C LEU A 185 -6.36 21.08 -0.33
N GLU A 186 -7.30 21.41 -1.23
CA GLU A 186 -7.91 22.73 -1.24
C GLU A 186 -8.67 22.97 0.07
N PRO A 187 -8.52 24.18 0.68
CA PRO A 187 -9.29 24.53 1.85
C PRO A 187 -10.79 24.49 1.50
N ARG A 188 -11.56 23.67 2.23
CA ARG A 188 -13.01 23.69 2.09
C ARG A 188 -13.48 25.12 2.40
N GLN A 189 -14.03 25.82 1.39
CA GLN A 189 -14.74 27.06 1.65
C GLN A 189 -15.95 26.69 2.52
N THR A 190 -15.81 26.89 3.82
CA THR A 190 -16.94 26.88 4.74
C THR A 190 -17.80 28.09 4.40
N GLY A 191 -18.89 27.82 3.66
CA GLY A 191 -19.98 28.78 3.46
C GLY A 191 -20.82 28.93 4.73
#